data_c0eaadff97c3021d3b9505db905e72ad
#
_entry.id   c0eaadff97c3021d3b9505db905e72ad
#
_cell.length_a   1.000
_cell.length_b   1.000
_cell.length_c   1.000
_cell.angle_alpha   90.00
_cell.angle_beta   90.00
_cell.angle_gamma   90.00
#
_symmetry.space_group_name_H-M   'P 1'
#
loop_
_entity.id
_entity.type
_entity.pdbx_description
1 polymer ?
#
loop_
_entity_poly.entity_id
_entity_poly.type
_entity_poly.pdbx_seq_one_letter_code
_entity_poly.pdbx_strand_id
1 'polypeptide(L)'
;LHELAHQVLYAEGDTTFNESFATTVERLGTALWLQEHASATSRAQDQLQQAQRQQWRALTQATRARLAEIYAQKTAATPNQQAQAAMKKEAMEDFRRAYAVLRAQWQAAHPSQDLRGYDQWVAQANNARFATQAAYDTWVPALEALFQQHPGDWRQFYAAARQLAALVPGDRLAQEGV
;
A
#
# COMPACT_ATOMS: atom_id res chain seq x y z
N LEU A 1 -3.97 -17.15 -1.26
CA LEU A 1 -5.09 -16.35 -0.73
C LEU A 1 -5.46 -15.21 -1.68
N HIS A 2 -4.47 -14.48 -2.22
CA HIS A 2 -4.69 -13.32 -3.10
C HIS A 2 -5.60 -13.66 -4.29
N GLU A 3 -5.22 -14.62 -5.11
CA GLU A 3 -6.01 -15.04 -6.29
C GLU A 3 -7.41 -15.59 -5.94
N LEU A 4 -7.53 -16.23 -4.78
CA LEU A 4 -8.83 -16.71 -4.31
C LEU A 4 -9.76 -15.57 -3.88
N ALA A 5 -9.21 -14.46 -3.40
CA ALA A 5 -10.00 -13.28 -3.03
C ALA A 5 -10.72 -12.68 -4.24
N HIS A 6 -10.09 -12.66 -5.41
CA HIS A 6 -10.73 -12.19 -6.65
C HIS A 6 -11.95 -13.04 -7.08
N GLN A 7 -12.01 -14.32 -6.64
CA GLN A 7 -13.19 -15.16 -6.89
C GLN A 7 -14.35 -14.86 -5.92
N VAL A 8 -14.03 -14.26 -4.74
CA VAL A 8 -15.05 -13.90 -3.73
C VAL A 8 -15.71 -12.56 -4.05
N LEU A 9 -14.91 -11.60 -4.50
CA LEU A 9 -15.37 -10.25 -4.84
C LEU A 9 -14.51 -9.68 -5.96
N TYR A 10 -15.19 -9.19 -6.99
CA TYR A 10 -14.57 -8.47 -8.11
C TYR A 10 -15.47 -7.29 -8.52
N ALA A 11 -14.95 -6.09 -8.41
CA ALA A 11 -15.60 -4.87 -8.88
C ALA A 11 -15.15 -4.61 -10.33
N GLU A 12 -16.08 -4.72 -11.28
CA GLU A 12 -15.77 -4.55 -12.70
C GLU A 12 -15.25 -3.13 -12.99
N GLY A 13 -14.12 -3.03 -13.68
CA GLY A 13 -13.48 -1.77 -14.04
C GLY A 13 -12.70 -1.09 -12.91
N ASP A 14 -12.67 -1.64 -11.69
CA ASP A 14 -11.95 -1.06 -10.54
C ASP A 14 -10.76 -1.93 -10.09
N THR A 15 -9.69 -1.90 -10.86
CA THR A 15 -8.46 -2.62 -10.54
C THR A 15 -7.90 -2.23 -9.18
N THR A 16 -7.95 -0.93 -8.82
CA THR A 16 -7.42 -0.43 -7.53
C THR A 16 -8.14 -1.06 -6.35
N PHE A 17 -9.48 -1.13 -6.40
CA PHE A 17 -10.26 -1.79 -5.36
C PHE A 17 -9.97 -3.30 -5.31
N ASN A 18 -9.98 -3.97 -6.46
CA ASN A 18 -9.79 -5.41 -6.56
C ASN A 18 -8.44 -5.85 -5.98
N GLU A 19 -7.35 -5.16 -6.36
CA GLU A 19 -6.00 -5.46 -5.84
C GLU A 19 -5.87 -5.16 -4.35
N SER A 20 -6.42 -4.03 -3.89
CA SER A 20 -6.43 -3.69 -2.47
C SER A 20 -7.24 -4.70 -1.64
N PHE A 21 -8.39 -5.15 -2.15
CA PHE A 21 -9.21 -6.17 -1.50
C PHE A 21 -8.46 -7.50 -1.39
N ALA A 22 -7.88 -7.99 -2.48
CA ALA A 22 -7.12 -9.23 -2.47
C ALA A 22 -5.90 -9.16 -1.55
N THR A 23 -5.19 -8.04 -1.54
CA THR A 23 -4.08 -7.77 -0.62
C THR A 23 -4.54 -7.79 0.85
N THR A 24 -5.70 -7.19 1.15
CA THR A 24 -6.25 -7.18 2.51
C THR A 24 -6.62 -8.59 2.97
N VAL A 25 -7.33 -9.36 2.14
CA VAL A 25 -7.68 -10.77 2.44
C VAL A 25 -6.44 -11.61 2.70
N GLU A 26 -5.42 -11.47 1.87
CA GLU A 26 -4.15 -12.17 2.04
C GLU A 26 -3.49 -11.83 3.38
N ARG A 27 -3.39 -10.54 3.71
CA ARG A 27 -2.75 -10.07 4.96
C ARG A 27 -3.50 -10.56 6.20
N LEU A 28 -4.81 -10.36 6.24
CA LEU A 28 -5.66 -10.75 7.36
C LEU A 28 -5.68 -12.27 7.53
N GLY A 29 -5.86 -13.01 6.44
CA GLY A 29 -5.87 -14.47 6.47
C GLY A 29 -4.53 -15.06 6.91
N THR A 30 -3.42 -14.50 6.44
CA THR A 30 -2.08 -14.90 6.85
C THR A 30 -1.85 -14.60 8.34
N ALA A 31 -2.25 -13.41 8.82
CA ALA A 31 -2.10 -13.04 10.22
C ALA A 31 -2.89 -13.97 11.15
N LEU A 32 -4.15 -14.29 10.84
CA LEU A 32 -4.96 -15.20 11.62
C LEU A 32 -4.38 -16.62 11.62
N TRP A 33 -3.95 -17.12 10.46
CA TRP A 33 -3.32 -18.43 10.37
C TRP A 33 -2.05 -18.52 11.22
N LEU A 34 -1.21 -17.48 11.19
CA LEU A 34 -0.01 -17.40 12.01
C LEU A 34 -0.31 -17.34 13.51
N GLN A 35 -1.38 -16.66 13.92
CA GLN A 35 -1.79 -16.65 15.32
C GLN A 35 -2.09 -18.05 15.85
N GLU A 36 -2.75 -18.87 15.06
CA GLU A 36 -3.19 -20.21 15.47
C GLU A 36 -2.09 -21.28 15.32
N HIS A 37 -1.27 -21.20 14.28
CA HIS A 37 -0.40 -22.29 13.85
C HIS A 37 1.10 -21.99 13.93
N ALA A 38 1.51 -20.73 14.08
CA ALA A 38 2.91 -20.38 14.03
C ALA A 38 3.59 -20.46 15.41
N SER A 39 4.91 -20.75 15.37
CA SER A 39 5.77 -20.61 16.53
C SER A 39 5.89 -19.14 16.99
N ALA A 40 6.33 -18.93 18.23
CA ALA A 40 6.61 -17.57 18.72
C ALA A 40 7.64 -16.84 17.82
N THR A 41 8.65 -17.55 17.33
CA THR A 41 9.65 -16.99 16.41
C THR A 41 9.04 -16.56 15.09
N SER A 42 8.16 -17.38 14.49
CA SER A 42 7.49 -17.04 13.22
C SER A 42 6.55 -15.86 13.38
N ARG A 43 5.84 -15.77 14.51
CA ARG A 43 4.98 -14.60 14.80
C ARG A 43 5.80 -13.31 14.96
N ALA A 44 6.92 -13.37 15.68
CA ALA A 44 7.81 -12.21 15.82
C ALA A 44 8.37 -11.75 14.47
N GLN A 45 8.72 -12.69 13.59
CA GLN A 45 9.20 -12.39 12.25
C GLN A 45 8.11 -11.75 11.38
N ASP A 46 6.86 -12.23 11.46
CA ASP A 46 5.73 -11.62 10.74
C ASP A 46 5.45 -10.20 11.22
N GLN A 47 5.43 -9.96 12.54
CA GLN A 47 5.27 -8.62 13.12
C GLN A 47 6.34 -7.65 12.61
N LEU A 48 7.60 -8.09 12.55
CA LEU A 48 8.67 -7.30 11.98
C LEU A 48 8.41 -6.95 10.51
N GLN A 49 8.03 -7.92 9.71
CA GLN A 49 7.73 -7.71 8.30
C GLN A 49 6.52 -6.79 8.11
N GLN A 50 5.52 -6.87 8.98
CA GLN A 50 4.37 -5.96 8.97
C GLN A 50 4.79 -4.52 9.26
N ALA A 51 5.63 -4.29 10.28
CA ALA A 51 6.15 -2.96 10.59
C ALA A 51 6.96 -2.38 9.42
N GLN A 52 7.79 -3.18 8.77
CA GLN A 52 8.56 -2.76 7.60
C GLN A 52 7.65 -2.43 6.40
N ARG A 53 6.62 -3.25 6.15
CA ARG A 53 5.63 -2.96 5.10
C ARG A 53 4.87 -1.66 5.38
N GLN A 54 4.54 -1.35 6.64
CA GLN A 54 3.92 -0.08 7.00
C GLN A 54 4.84 1.12 6.75
N GLN A 55 6.11 1.03 7.15
CA GLN A 55 7.10 2.08 6.89
C GLN A 55 7.33 2.29 5.39
N TRP A 56 7.43 1.20 4.63
CA TRP A 56 7.54 1.23 3.18
C TRP A 56 6.33 1.91 2.52
N ARG A 57 5.13 1.53 2.93
CA ARG A 57 3.88 2.12 2.44
C ARG A 57 3.83 3.62 2.73
N ALA A 58 4.15 4.03 3.96
CA ALA A 58 4.18 5.43 4.33
C ALA A 58 5.14 6.24 3.44
N LEU A 59 6.35 5.71 3.20
CA LEU A 59 7.34 6.35 2.33
C LEU A 59 6.85 6.47 0.88
N THR A 60 6.30 5.40 0.31
CA THR A 60 5.82 5.40 -1.08
C THR A 60 4.58 6.28 -1.26
N GLN A 61 3.66 6.31 -0.30
CA GLN A 61 2.49 7.18 -0.31
C GLN A 61 2.87 8.66 -0.21
N ALA A 62 3.77 9.02 0.71
CA ALA A 62 4.25 10.40 0.84
C ALA A 62 4.93 10.89 -0.45
N THR A 63 5.77 10.05 -1.05
CA THR A 63 6.42 10.39 -2.33
C THR A 63 5.40 10.54 -3.47
N ARG A 64 4.40 9.67 -3.54
CA ARG A 64 3.33 9.75 -4.53
C ARG A 64 2.51 11.03 -4.37
N ALA A 65 2.15 11.39 -3.14
CA ALA A 65 1.42 12.64 -2.86
C ALA A 65 2.22 13.85 -3.35
N ARG A 66 3.50 13.92 -3.02
CA ARG A 66 4.38 15.01 -3.50
C ARG A 66 4.49 15.04 -5.04
N LEU A 67 4.60 13.89 -5.69
CA LEU A 67 4.61 13.84 -7.16
C LEU A 67 3.28 14.31 -7.74
N ALA A 68 2.15 13.94 -7.15
CA ALA A 68 0.82 14.39 -7.57
C ALA A 68 0.68 15.92 -7.45
N GLU A 69 1.13 16.52 -6.36
CA GLU A 69 1.16 17.98 -6.17
C GLU A 69 2.00 18.68 -7.24
N ILE A 70 3.20 18.15 -7.56
CA ILE A 70 4.06 18.69 -8.62
C ILE A 70 3.34 18.67 -9.98
N TYR A 71 2.55 17.63 -10.26
CA TYR A 71 1.77 17.54 -11.49
C TYR A 71 0.51 18.41 -11.48
N ALA A 72 -0.15 18.59 -10.33
CA ALA A 72 -1.35 19.41 -10.18
C ALA A 72 -1.04 20.92 -10.39
N GLN A 73 0.14 21.38 -10.06
CA GLN A 73 0.58 22.77 -10.29
C GLN A 73 0.61 23.16 -11.79
N LYS A 74 0.38 22.20 -12.69
CA LYS A 74 0.29 22.42 -14.14
C LYS A 74 -0.88 23.31 -14.59
N THR A 75 -1.86 23.56 -13.75
CA THR A 75 -3.13 24.20 -14.15
C THR A 75 -3.19 25.72 -13.94
N ALA A 76 -2.22 26.34 -13.27
CA ALA A 76 -2.36 27.74 -12.83
C ALA A 76 -1.56 28.79 -13.63
N ALA A 77 -0.50 28.43 -14.36
CA ALA A 77 0.26 29.36 -15.25
C ALA A 77 1.16 28.52 -16.15
N THR A 78 1.51 29.03 -17.31
CA THR A 78 2.36 28.36 -18.33
C THR A 78 3.45 27.48 -17.68
N PRO A 79 3.37 26.15 -17.81
CA PRO A 79 4.24 25.28 -17.02
C PRO A 79 5.67 25.49 -17.48
N ASN A 80 6.52 25.95 -16.58
CA ASN A 80 7.95 25.83 -16.78
C ASN A 80 8.32 24.36 -16.66
N GLN A 81 8.30 23.65 -17.78
CA GLN A 81 8.62 22.19 -17.85
C GLN A 81 9.94 21.88 -17.15
N GLN A 82 10.88 22.81 -17.20
CA GLN A 82 12.20 22.68 -16.61
C GLN A 82 12.13 22.72 -15.07
N ALA A 83 11.33 23.62 -14.51
CA ALA A 83 11.10 23.67 -13.06
C ALA A 83 10.36 22.44 -12.56
N GLN A 84 9.34 21.98 -13.28
CA GLN A 84 8.62 20.75 -12.92
C GLN A 84 9.54 19.51 -12.98
N ALA A 85 10.40 19.41 -13.99
CA ALA A 85 11.37 18.32 -14.09
C ALA A 85 12.38 18.35 -12.93
N ALA A 86 12.83 19.54 -12.52
CA ALA A 86 13.73 19.71 -11.37
C ALA A 86 13.04 19.27 -10.05
N MET A 87 11.81 19.72 -9.79
CA MET A 87 11.04 19.31 -8.60
C MET A 87 10.80 17.79 -8.56
N LYS A 88 10.47 17.18 -9.69
CA LYS A 88 10.32 15.74 -9.80
C LYS A 88 11.62 14.99 -9.49
N LYS A 89 12.75 15.47 -10.05
CA LYS A 89 14.07 14.90 -9.77
C LYS A 89 14.38 14.96 -8.29
N GLU A 90 14.17 16.11 -7.67
CA GLU A 90 14.37 16.30 -6.23
C GLU A 90 13.48 15.35 -5.39
N ALA A 91 12.18 15.23 -5.71
CA ALA A 91 11.28 14.32 -5.02
C ALA A 91 11.77 12.85 -5.10
N MET A 92 12.29 12.43 -6.24
CA MET A 92 12.85 11.09 -6.43
C MET A 92 14.18 10.89 -5.69
N GLU A 93 15.00 11.93 -5.57
CA GLU A 93 16.24 11.89 -4.78
C GLU A 93 15.92 11.83 -3.28
N ASP A 94 14.93 12.59 -2.81
CA ASP A 94 14.45 12.53 -1.43
C ASP A 94 13.92 11.15 -1.07
N PHE A 95 13.13 10.55 -1.96
CA PHE A 95 12.65 9.18 -1.80
C PHE A 95 13.81 8.18 -1.61
N ARG A 96 14.84 8.27 -2.45
CA ARG A 96 16.02 7.38 -2.34
C ARG A 96 16.78 7.60 -1.05
N ARG A 97 16.94 8.87 -0.61
CA ARG A 97 17.59 9.19 0.68
C ARG A 97 16.79 8.64 1.86
N ALA A 98 15.47 8.83 1.87
CA ALA A 98 14.61 8.31 2.91
C ALA A 98 14.63 6.78 2.97
N TYR A 99 14.60 6.13 1.81
CA TYR A 99 14.77 4.67 1.76
C TYR A 99 16.12 4.21 2.32
N ALA A 100 17.22 4.89 1.98
CA ALA A 100 18.54 4.53 2.49
C ALA A 100 18.58 4.56 4.03
N VAL A 101 17.89 5.52 4.66
CA VAL A 101 17.76 5.58 6.13
C VAL A 101 16.97 4.37 6.66
N LEU A 102 15.79 4.08 6.09
CA LEU A 102 14.99 2.92 6.49
C LEU A 102 15.76 1.61 6.30
N ARG A 103 16.41 1.47 5.15
CA ARG A 103 17.24 0.29 4.84
C ARG A 103 18.33 0.06 5.89
N ALA A 104 19.04 1.12 6.28
CA ALA A 104 20.08 1.04 7.31
C ALA A 104 19.49 0.62 8.67
N GLN A 105 18.33 1.16 9.07
CA GLN A 105 17.63 0.77 10.29
C GLN A 105 17.22 -0.70 10.27
N TRP A 106 16.63 -1.17 9.17
CA TRP A 106 16.22 -2.57 9.03
C TRP A 106 17.41 -3.53 9.05
N GLN A 107 18.49 -3.16 8.35
CA GLN A 107 19.70 -3.99 8.32
C GLN A 107 20.40 -4.01 9.69
N ALA A 108 20.39 -2.92 10.45
CA ALA A 108 20.95 -2.87 11.80
C ALA A 108 20.14 -3.73 12.79
N ALA A 109 18.80 -3.71 12.67
CA ALA A 109 17.92 -4.54 13.49
C ALA A 109 18.02 -6.04 13.13
N HIS A 110 18.18 -6.36 11.84
CA HIS A 110 18.22 -7.74 11.31
C HIS A 110 19.29 -7.88 10.23
N PRO A 111 20.57 -8.11 10.61
CA PRO A 111 21.71 -8.13 9.68
C PRO A 111 21.63 -9.17 8.56
N SER A 112 20.94 -10.28 8.79
CA SER A 112 20.76 -11.37 7.80
C SER A 112 19.54 -11.20 6.90
N GLN A 113 18.76 -10.12 7.06
CA GLN A 113 17.54 -9.93 6.28
C GLN A 113 17.86 -9.61 4.81
N ASP A 114 17.13 -10.28 3.90
CA ASP A 114 17.21 -10.01 2.47
C ASP A 114 16.32 -8.79 2.11
N LEU A 115 16.96 -7.70 1.73
CA LEU A 115 16.30 -6.46 1.31
C LEU A 115 16.36 -6.23 -0.21
N ARG A 116 16.86 -7.19 -1.00
CA ARG A 116 17.06 -7.05 -2.47
C ARG A 116 15.78 -6.66 -3.20
N GLY A 117 14.62 -7.14 -2.77
CA GLY A 117 13.33 -6.77 -3.37
C GLY A 117 13.06 -5.27 -3.29
N TYR A 118 13.28 -4.67 -2.11
CA TYR A 118 13.17 -3.23 -1.93
C TYR A 118 14.24 -2.47 -2.70
N ASP A 119 15.49 -2.93 -2.67
CA ASP A 119 16.61 -2.31 -3.39
C ASP A 119 16.32 -2.24 -4.90
N GLN A 120 15.85 -3.35 -5.49
CA GLN A 120 15.47 -3.40 -6.91
C GLN A 120 14.30 -2.48 -7.23
N TRP A 121 13.29 -2.44 -6.33
CA TRP A 121 12.15 -1.55 -6.53
C TRP A 121 12.58 -0.10 -6.56
N VAL A 122 13.44 0.33 -5.62
CA VAL A 122 13.97 1.71 -5.53
C VAL A 122 14.86 2.06 -6.70
N ALA A 123 15.71 1.14 -7.15
CA ALA A 123 16.55 1.33 -8.33
C ALA A 123 15.74 1.60 -9.61
N GLN A 124 14.57 0.96 -9.74
CA GLN A 124 13.68 1.08 -10.88
C GLN A 124 12.52 2.05 -10.65
N ALA A 125 12.51 2.79 -9.53
CA ALA A 125 11.41 3.68 -9.14
C ALA A 125 11.16 4.75 -10.19
N ASN A 126 9.91 4.86 -10.63
CA ASN A 126 9.39 5.86 -11.55
C ASN A 126 7.88 6.07 -11.31
N ASN A 127 7.27 7.06 -11.95
CA ASN A 127 5.85 7.36 -11.76
C ASN A 127 4.92 6.16 -11.99
N ALA A 128 5.20 5.33 -13.00
CA ALA A 128 4.37 4.17 -13.30
C ALA A 128 4.42 3.15 -12.15
N ARG A 129 5.60 2.91 -11.57
CA ARG A 129 5.75 2.02 -10.41
C ARG A 129 5.01 2.54 -9.17
N PHE A 130 5.06 3.85 -8.90
CA PHE A 130 4.28 4.44 -7.81
C PHE A 130 2.77 4.32 -8.06
N ALA A 131 2.30 4.48 -9.31
CA ALA A 131 0.90 4.29 -9.65
C ALA A 131 0.46 2.83 -9.48
N THR A 132 1.27 1.86 -9.92
CA THR A 132 1.00 0.44 -9.72
C THR A 132 0.96 0.09 -8.23
N GLN A 133 1.95 0.54 -7.44
CA GLN A 133 1.97 0.30 -5.99
C GLN A 133 0.71 0.85 -5.31
N ALA A 134 0.21 2.00 -5.79
CA ALA A 134 -1.01 2.59 -5.26
C ALA A 134 -2.24 1.69 -5.42
N ALA A 135 -2.36 0.98 -6.53
CA ALA A 135 -3.49 0.08 -6.76
C ALA A 135 -3.59 -0.99 -5.66
N TYR A 136 -2.45 -1.47 -5.17
CA TYR A 136 -2.41 -2.49 -4.11
C TYR A 136 -2.62 -1.95 -2.69
N ASP A 137 -2.39 -0.66 -2.46
CA ASP A 137 -2.37 -0.11 -1.10
C ASP A 137 -3.49 0.90 -0.79
N THR A 138 -4.18 1.43 -1.81
CA THR A 138 -5.12 2.56 -1.63
C THR A 138 -6.27 2.24 -0.68
N TRP A 139 -6.93 1.10 -0.85
CA TRP A 139 -8.10 0.72 -0.05
C TRP A 139 -7.76 -0.19 1.14
N VAL A 140 -6.50 -0.61 1.29
CA VAL A 140 -6.10 -1.54 2.37
C VAL A 140 -6.44 -1.00 3.76
N PRO A 141 -6.14 0.26 4.13
CA PRO A 141 -6.47 0.78 5.46
C PRO A 141 -7.97 0.75 5.75
N ALA A 142 -8.81 1.15 4.79
CA ALA A 142 -10.26 1.14 4.94
C ALA A 142 -10.81 -0.28 5.06
N LEU A 143 -10.32 -1.21 4.26
CA LEU A 143 -10.72 -2.61 4.31
C LEU A 143 -10.24 -3.32 5.60
N GLU A 144 -9.03 -3.00 6.09
CA GLU A 144 -8.55 -3.47 7.39
C GLU A 144 -9.43 -2.92 8.53
N ALA A 145 -9.78 -1.63 8.50
CA ALA A 145 -10.71 -1.03 9.48
C ALA A 145 -12.10 -1.68 9.45
N LEU A 146 -12.60 -1.99 8.25
CA LEU A 146 -13.87 -2.69 8.06
C LEU A 146 -13.84 -4.09 8.70
N PHE A 147 -12.75 -4.84 8.55
CA PHE A 147 -12.58 -6.14 9.19
C PHE A 147 -12.52 -6.01 10.73
N GLN A 148 -11.91 -4.94 11.25
CA GLN A 148 -11.82 -4.72 12.70
C GLN A 148 -13.17 -4.43 13.37
N GLN A 149 -14.22 -4.07 12.62
CA GLN A 149 -15.58 -3.93 13.17
C GLN A 149 -16.17 -5.28 13.57
N HIS A 150 -15.76 -6.37 12.91
CA HIS A 150 -16.21 -7.73 13.17
C HIS A 150 -15.04 -8.72 13.08
N PRO A 151 -14.12 -8.70 14.06
CA PRO A 151 -12.87 -9.47 13.98
C PRO A 151 -13.15 -10.98 13.85
N GLY A 152 -12.58 -11.60 12.84
CA GLY A 152 -12.75 -13.03 12.55
C GLY A 152 -14.03 -13.39 11.80
N ASP A 153 -14.98 -12.50 11.65
CA ASP A 153 -16.19 -12.76 10.87
C ASP A 153 -16.01 -12.41 9.39
N TRP A 154 -15.44 -13.34 8.65
CA TRP A 154 -15.23 -13.21 7.21
C TRP A 154 -16.51 -13.00 6.42
N ARG A 155 -17.65 -13.57 6.88
CA ARG A 155 -18.93 -13.41 6.18
C ARG A 155 -19.39 -11.95 6.23
N GLN A 156 -19.34 -11.33 7.39
CA GLN A 156 -19.70 -9.90 7.55
C GLN A 156 -18.71 -9.01 6.81
N PHE A 157 -17.41 -9.29 6.91
CA PHE A 157 -16.41 -8.55 6.17
C PHE A 157 -16.66 -8.58 4.65
N TYR A 158 -16.91 -9.77 4.06
CA TYR A 158 -17.19 -9.86 2.63
C TYR A 158 -18.50 -9.18 2.23
N ALA A 159 -19.54 -9.23 3.09
CA ALA A 159 -20.79 -8.51 2.83
C ALA A 159 -20.57 -7.00 2.80
N ALA A 160 -19.87 -6.47 3.78
CA ALA A 160 -19.54 -5.05 3.86
C ALA A 160 -18.60 -4.60 2.72
N ALA A 161 -17.60 -5.40 2.37
CA ALA A 161 -16.72 -5.13 1.23
C ALA A 161 -17.49 -5.10 -0.11
N ARG A 162 -18.50 -5.96 -0.30
CA ARG A 162 -19.40 -5.90 -1.47
C ARG A 162 -20.23 -4.63 -1.51
N GLN A 163 -20.73 -4.16 -0.38
CA GLN A 163 -21.44 -2.89 -0.30
C GLN A 163 -20.52 -1.73 -0.68
N LEU A 164 -19.30 -1.71 -0.17
CA LEU A 164 -18.29 -0.70 -0.52
C LEU A 164 -17.94 -0.77 -2.01
N ALA A 165 -17.78 -1.96 -2.58
CA ALA A 165 -17.51 -2.17 -4.00
C ALA A 165 -18.63 -1.66 -4.92
N ALA A 166 -19.88 -1.73 -4.46
CA ALA A 166 -21.04 -1.27 -5.22
C ALA A 166 -21.15 0.26 -5.31
N LEU A 167 -20.45 1.00 -4.46
CA LEU A 167 -20.44 2.47 -4.53
C LEU A 167 -19.60 2.92 -5.72
N VAL A 168 -19.99 4.05 -6.34
CA VAL A 168 -19.13 4.69 -7.36
C VAL A 168 -17.81 5.13 -6.73
N PRO A 169 -16.69 5.08 -7.46
CA PRO A 169 -15.37 5.40 -6.90
C PRO A 169 -15.28 6.74 -6.14
N GLY A 170 -16.04 7.76 -6.56
CA GLY A 170 -16.12 9.06 -5.89
C GLY A 170 -16.81 9.01 -4.51
N ASP A 171 -17.84 8.18 -4.37
CA ASP A 171 -18.64 8.07 -3.14
C ASP A 171 -17.93 7.23 -2.07
N ARG A 172 -17.01 6.33 -2.49
CA ARG A 172 -16.21 5.54 -1.55
C ARG A 172 -15.28 6.41 -0.70
N LEU A 173 -14.69 7.46 -1.30
CA LEU A 173 -13.81 8.39 -0.60
C LEU A 173 -14.55 9.20 0.48
N ALA A 174 -15.85 9.45 0.32
CA ALA A 174 -16.67 10.18 1.29
C ALA A 174 -16.94 9.35 2.56
N GLN A 175 -16.86 8.01 2.50
CA GLN A 175 -17.07 7.14 3.67
C GLN A 175 -15.80 6.89 4.51
N GLU A 176 -14.62 7.24 3.99
CA GLU A 176 -13.35 7.14 4.75
C GLU A 176 -13.19 8.23 5.83
N GLY A 177 -14.05 9.26 5.83
CA GLY A 177 -13.98 10.42 6.72
C GLY A 177 -14.83 10.32 8.00
N VAL A 178 -15.26 9.10 8.40
CA VAL A 178 -16.00 8.86 9.64
C VAL A 178 -15.19 8.04 10.62
#